data_65fb89bfbce2c0fe7d510925df7d3e54
#
_entry.id   65fb89bfbce2c0fe7d510925df7d3e54
#
_cell.length_a   1.000
_cell.length_b   1.000
_cell.length_c   1.000
_cell.angle_alpha   90.00
_cell.angle_beta   90.00
_cell.angle_gamma   90.00
#
_symmetry.space_group_name_H-M   'P 1'
#
loop_
_entity.id
_entity.type
_entity.pdbx_description
1 polymer ?
#
loop_
_entity_poly.entity_id
_entity_poly.type
_entity_poly.pdbx_seq_one_letter_code
_entity_poly.pdbx_strand_id
1 'polypeptide(L)'
;EDCGLGKTLQQLMWSGEVVRHTGKPVMIFAPLAVVKQTEAEAKKFGESAVPVRSMGEIKGPGVYATNYDIADHFDLSGFGGVVLDESSILKDFTSKTKKTLMELCEGVEFKLCCTATPSPNDYTELGNHAEFLGVMSRTEMLATFFVHDGGNTSKWRLKGHAKKDFFAWVASWACCM
;
A
#
# COMPACT_ATOMS: atom_id res chain seq x y z
N GLU A 1 5.29 -10.63 1.76
CA GLU A 1 6.30 -11.07 2.75
C GLU A 1 5.63 -11.68 3.96
N ASP A 2 6.16 -12.77 4.45
CA ASP A 2 5.67 -13.41 5.66
C ASP A 2 5.98 -12.56 6.91
N CYS A 3 5.30 -12.84 8.03
CA CYS A 3 5.54 -12.14 9.27
C CYS A 3 6.99 -12.33 9.75
N GLY A 4 7.66 -11.24 10.15
CA GLY A 4 9.04 -11.29 10.69
C GLY A 4 10.18 -11.19 9.66
N LEU A 5 9.91 -11.05 8.37
CA LEU A 5 10.94 -10.94 7.32
C LEU A 5 11.50 -9.51 7.10
N GLY A 6 11.37 -8.63 8.08
CA GLY A 6 12.01 -7.31 8.03
C GLY A 6 11.29 -6.28 7.17
N LYS A 7 9.98 -6.41 6.96
CA LYS A 7 9.16 -5.43 6.21
C LYS A 7 9.38 -3.99 6.69
N THR A 8 9.40 -3.77 7.98
CA THR A 8 9.59 -2.43 8.56
C THR A 8 10.90 -1.79 8.12
N LEU A 9 12.00 -2.55 8.11
CA LEU A 9 13.30 -2.02 7.64
C LEU A 9 13.23 -1.64 6.15
N GLN A 10 12.62 -2.47 5.32
CA GLN A 10 12.48 -2.18 3.88
C GLN A 10 11.62 -0.94 3.64
N GLN A 11 10.51 -0.80 4.38
CA GLN A 11 9.66 0.40 4.34
C GLN A 11 10.43 1.66 4.72
N LEU A 12 11.24 1.59 5.79
CA LEU A 12 12.05 2.70 6.28
C LEU A 12 13.13 3.10 5.27
N MET A 13 13.88 2.13 4.75
CA MET A 13 14.91 2.38 3.74
C MET A 13 14.31 2.96 2.46
N TRP A 14 13.21 2.37 1.96
CA TRP A 14 12.51 2.88 0.79
C TRP A 14 11.99 4.31 1.03
N SER A 15 11.39 4.57 2.18
CA SER A 15 10.91 5.90 2.54
C SER A 15 12.04 6.93 2.60
N GLY A 16 13.18 6.55 3.19
CA GLY A 16 14.37 7.39 3.24
C GLY A 16 14.90 7.73 1.84
N GLU A 17 14.90 6.77 0.90
CA GLU A 17 15.29 7.02 -0.50
C GLU A 17 14.31 7.99 -1.19
N VAL A 18 13.00 7.82 -0.99
CA VAL A 18 12.00 8.74 -1.56
C VAL A 18 12.20 10.15 -1.00
N VAL A 19 12.43 10.30 0.32
CA VAL A 19 12.73 11.62 0.92
C VAL A 19 13.98 12.23 0.28
N ARG A 20 15.06 11.47 0.13
CA ARG A 20 16.31 11.96 -0.49
C ARG A 20 16.11 12.37 -1.96
N HIS A 21 15.33 11.60 -2.71
CA HIS A 21 15.08 11.86 -4.13
C HIS A 21 14.15 13.07 -4.35
N THR A 22 13.09 13.20 -3.55
CA THR A 22 12.04 14.20 -3.79
C THR A 22 12.23 15.49 -2.99
N GLY A 23 12.98 15.44 -1.90
CA GLY A 23 13.03 16.53 -0.91
C GLY A 23 11.71 16.75 -0.17
N LYS A 24 10.78 15.79 -0.21
CA LYS A 24 9.43 15.88 0.35
C LYS A 24 9.24 14.83 1.45
N PRO A 25 8.25 15.03 2.37
CA PRO A 25 7.93 14.04 3.38
C PRO A 25 7.34 12.76 2.78
N VAL A 26 7.49 11.66 3.51
CA VAL A 26 6.86 10.36 3.23
C VAL A 26 5.99 9.98 4.43
N MET A 27 4.77 9.48 4.17
CA MET A 27 3.86 9.00 5.19
C MET A 27 3.77 7.47 5.18
N ILE A 28 3.95 6.86 6.33
CA ILE A 28 3.67 5.43 6.57
C ILE A 28 2.35 5.32 7.32
N PHE A 29 1.36 4.68 6.71
CA PHE A 29 0.13 4.27 7.38
C PHE A 29 0.29 2.85 7.88
N ALA A 30 0.03 2.63 9.17
CA ALA A 30 0.15 1.35 9.83
C ALA A 30 -1.02 1.12 10.82
N PRO A 31 -1.30 -0.12 11.22
CA PRO A 31 -2.18 -0.36 12.36
C PRO A 31 -1.68 0.38 13.62
N LEU A 32 -2.61 0.88 14.43
CA LEU A 32 -2.29 1.72 15.59
C LEU A 32 -1.21 1.10 16.52
N ALA A 33 -1.27 -0.20 16.75
CA ALA A 33 -0.30 -0.91 17.59
C ALA A 33 1.12 -0.92 16.98
N VAL A 34 1.22 -0.83 15.65
CA VAL A 34 2.50 -0.93 14.90
C VAL A 34 3.21 0.41 14.79
N VAL A 35 2.50 1.55 14.84
CA VAL A 35 3.10 2.89 14.67
C VAL A 35 4.26 3.13 15.66
N LYS A 36 4.07 2.79 16.94
CA LYS A 36 5.14 2.91 17.94
C LYS A 36 6.29 1.94 17.72
N GLN A 37 5.99 0.74 17.24
CA GLN A 37 6.99 -0.25 16.89
C GLN A 37 7.85 0.24 15.72
N THR A 38 7.24 0.85 14.70
CA THR A 38 7.94 1.45 13.55
C THR A 38 8.96 2.50 14.01
N GLU A 39 8.61 3.36 14.96
CA GLU A 39 9.54 4.34 15.55
C GLU A 39 10.71 3.64 16.28
N ALA A 40 10.42 2.63 17.09
CA ALA A 40 11.45 1.92 17.84
C ALA A 40 12.41 1.15 16.91
N GLU A 41 11.89 0.52 15.86
CA GLU A 41 12.71 -0.17 14.87
C GLU A 41 13.52 0.81 14.03
N ALA A 42 12.96 1.96 13.64
CA ALA A 42 13.71 3.00 12.94
C ALA A 42 14.96 3.40 13.73
N LYS A 43 14.81 3.72 15.02
CA LYS A 43 15.94 4.04 15.91
C LYS A 43 16.98 2.92 15.98
N LYS A 44 16.54 1.65 16.04
CA LYS A 44 17.44 0.49 16.10
C LYS A 44 18.30 0.35 14.84
N PHE A 45 17.78 0.73 13.67
CA PHE A 45 18.49 0.63 12.40
C PHE A 45 19.19 1.94 11.97
N GLY A 46 19.20 2.96 12.84
CA GLY A 46 19.81 4.26 12.54
C GLY A 46 18.97 5.12 11.58
N GLU A 47 17.70 4.75 11.38
CA GLU A 47 16.73 5.48 10.60
C GLU A 47 15.81 6.33 11.50
N SER A 48 14.98 7.17 10.89
CA SER A 48 14.02 8.01 11.61
C SER A 48 12.62 7.83 11.04
N ALA A 49 11.67 7.53 11.89
CA ALA A 49 10.24 7.61 11.58
C ALA A 49 9.53 8.27 12.76
N VAL A 50 8.87 9.39 12.50
CA VAL A 50 8.25 10.20 13.56
C VAL A 50 6.75 9.91 13.60
N PRO A 51 6.23 9.36 14.72
CA PRO A 51 4.79 9.21 14.89
C PRO A 51 4.09 10.57 14.91
N VAL A 52 3.01 10.72 14.13
CA VAL A 52 2.25 11.97 14.02
C VAL A 52 0.75 11.71 14.04
N ARG A 53 -0.01 12.70 14.50
CA ARG A 53 -1.48 12.66 14.59
C ARG A 53 -2.17 13.77 13.82
N SER A 54 -1.41 14.76 13.35
CA SER A 54 -1.96 15.89 12.60
C SER A 54 -0.92 16.50 11.67
N MET A 55 -1.38 17.24 10.66
CA MET A 55 -0.52 18.00 9.75
C MET A 55 0.42 18.97 10.46
N GLY A 56 0.01 19.56 11.59
CA GLY A 56 0.82 20.51 12.35
C GLY A 56 2.12 19.92 12.92
N GLU A 57 2.24 18.60 12.95
CA GLU A 57 3.43 17.88 13.43
C GLU A 57 4.45 17.59 12.31
N ILE A 58 4.07 17.76 11.04
CA ILE A 58 4.96 17.62 9.88
C ILE A 58 5.87 18.84 9.78
N LYS A 59 7.18 18.65 9.95
CA LYS A 59 8.15 19.77 10.00
C LYS A 59 9.06 19.87 8.77
N GLY A 60 8.68 19.22 7.67
CA GLY A 60 9.45 19.24 6.42
C GLY A 60 9.80 17.84 5.93
N PRO A 61 10.83 17.70 5.09
CA PRO A 61 11.26 16.40 4.58
C PRO A 61 11.61 15.43 5.72
N GLY A 62 11.10 14.22 5.64
CA GLY A 62 11.31 13.19 6.65
C GLY A 62 10.31 12.06 6.51
N VAL A 63 10.50 10.99 7.27
CA VAL A 63 9.57 9.86 7.32
C VAL A 63 8.66 10.01 8.54
N TYR A 64 7.37 9.97 8.31
CA TYR A 64 6.33 10.12 9.32
C TYR A 64 5.46 8.87 9.35
N ALA A 65 4.96 8.50 10.53
CA ALA A 65 4.11 7.33 10.70
C ALA A 65 2.81 7.70 11.42
N THR A 66 1.69 7.18 10.92
CA THR A 66 0.36 7.40 11.52
C THR A 66 -0.50 6.15 11.36
N ASN A 67 -1.66 6.14 12.02
CA ASN A 67 -2.60 5.03 11.89
C ASN A 67 -3.71 5.33 10.87
N TYR A 68 -4.34 4.26 10.39
CA TYR A 68 -5.40 4.34 9.39
C TYR A 68 -6.65 5.10 9.84
N ASP A 69 -6.96 5.08 11.15
CA ASP A 69 -8.22 5.62 11.69
C ASP A 69 -8.28 7.15 11.60
N ILE A 70 -7.13 7.80 11.52
CA ILE A 70 -7.01 9.26 11.42
C ILE A 70 -6.43 9.72 10.09
N ALA A 71 -6.49 8.87 9.06
CA ALA A 71 -5.95 9.21 7.73
C ALA A 71 -6.59 10.47 7.14
N ASP A 72 -7.86 10.72 7.40
CA ASP A 72 -8.61 11.90 6.98
C ASP A 72 -8.18 13.22 7.66
N HIS A 73 -7.30 13.16 8.66
CA HIS A 73 -6.69 14.34 9.28
C HIS A 73 -5.50 14.90 8.49
N PHE A 74 -5.11 14.24 7.41
CA PHE A 74 -3.92 14.60 6.64
C PHE A 74 -4.26 15.06 5.23
N ASP A 75 -3.44 15.95 4.71
CA ASP A 75 -3.38 16.31 3.29
C ASP A 75 -2.01 15.89 2.75
N LEU A 76 -2.00 14.94 1.81
CA LEU A 76 -0.77 14.40 1.24
C LEU A 76 -0.35 15.07 -0.08
N SER A 77 -0.98 16.16 -0.48
CA SER A 77 -0.66 16.86 -1.75
C SER A 77 0.80 17.35 -1.83
N GLY A 78 1.44 17.58 -0.67
CA GLY A 78 2.85 17.97 -0.58
C GLY A 78 3.83 16.81 -0.30
N PHE A 79 3.35 15.56 -0.24
CA PHE A 79 4.19 14.41 0.06
C PHE A 79 4.83 13.80 -1.19
N GLY A 80 6.05 13.29 -1.03
CA GLY A 80 6.76 12.57 -2.09
C GLY A 80 6.36 11.11 -2.18
N GLY A 81 5.99 10.50 -1.05
CA GLY A 81 5.64 9.09 -1.02
C GLY A 81 4.68 8.70 0.09
N VAL A 82 4.07 7.54 -0.09
CA VAL A 82 3.20 6.89 0.89
C VAL A 82 3.47 5.39 0.97
N VAL A 83 3.46 4.87 2.17
CA VAL A 83 3.58 3.43 2.47
C VAL A 83 2.33 2.97 3.19
N LEU A 84 1.76 1.86 2.75
CA LEU A 84 0.72 1.14 3.49
C LEU A 84 1.33 -0.11 4.12
N ASP A 85 1.56 -0.08 5.43
CA ASP A 85 1.94 -1.26 6.20
C ASP A 85 0.69 -2.07 6.54
N GLU A 86 0.74 -3.37 6.32
CA GLU A 86 -0.41 -4.28 6.34
C GLU A 86 -1.50 -3.83 5.36
N SER A 87 -1.11 -3.64 4.09
CA SER A 87 -1.98 -3.14 3.02
C SER A 87 -3.16 -4.07 2.66
N SER A 88 -3.29 -5.21 3.34
CA SER A 88 -4.49 -6.05 3.32
C SER A 88 -5.78 -5.27 3.70
N ILE A 89 -5.65 -4.11 4.33
CA ILE A 89 -6.76 -3.18 4.57
C ILE A 89 -7.48 -2.75 3.28
N LEU A 90 -6.80 -2.81 2.13
CA LEU A 90 -7.38 -2.50 0.82
C LEU A 90 -8.29 -3.61 0.28
N LYS A 91 -8.30 -4.80 0.88
CA LYS A 91 -9.05 -5.98 0.38
C LYS A 91 -10.55 -5.75 0.27
N ASP A 92 -11.14 -5.01 1.22
CA ASP A 92 -12.55 -4.66 1.18
C ASP A 92 -12.77 -3.52 0.19
N PHE A 93 -13.30 -3.89 -0.97
CA PHE A 93 -13.58 -2.96 -2.07
C PHE A 93 -14.57 -1.85 -1.69
N THR A 94 -15.46 -2.10 -0.75
CA THR A 94 -16.54 -1.20 -0.33
C THR A 94 -16.19 -0.37 0.90
N SER A 95 -15.04 -0.64 1.56
CA SER A 95 -14.72 0.01 2.81
C SER A 95 -14.49 1.51 2.67
N LYS A 96 -14.99 2.27 3.64
CA LYS A 96 -14.76 3.71 3.74
C LYS A 96 -13.26 4.03 3.77
N THR A 97 -12.49 3.23 4.49
CA THR A 97 -11.04 3.38 4.63
C THR A 97 -10.32 3.29 3.28
N LYS A 98 -10.69 2.30 2.43
CA LYS A 98 -10.11 2.22 1.08
C LYS A 98 -10.39 3.47 0.28
N LYS A 99 -11.64 3.96 0.25
CA LYS A 99 -12.01 5.18 -0.46
C LYS A 99 -11.20 6.37 -0.01
N THR A 100 -11.14 6.59 1.31
CA THR A 100 -10.34 7.68 1.90
C THR A 100 -8.88 7.58 1.49
N LEU A 101 -8.26 6.40 1.56
CA LEU A 101 -6.86 6.22 1.16
C LEU A 101 -6.64 6.45 -0.33
N MET A 102 -7.56 6.01 -1.21
CA MET A 102 -7.46 6.24 -2.64
C MET A 102 -7.48 7.74 -2.97
N GLU A 103 -8.44 8.47 -2.40
CA GLU A 103 -8.60 9.92 -2.58
C GLU A 103 -7.39 10.68 -2.00
N LEU A 104 -7.00 10.35 -0.78
CA LEU A 104 -5.89 11.00 -0.07
C LEU A 104 -4.55 10.83 -0.79
N CYS A 105 -4.31 9.67 -1.40
CA CYS A 105 -3.05 9.33 -2.03
C CYS A 105 -3.05 9.53 -3.55
N GLU A 106 -4.09 10.10 -4.15
CA GLU A 106 -4.26 10.19 -5.61
C GLU A 106 -3.06 10.89 -6.28
N GLY A 107 -2.61 12.00 -5.76
CA GLY A 107 -1.51 12.80 -6.33
C GLY A 107 -0.12 12.41 -5.86
N VAL A 108 0.03 11.41 -4.99
CA VAL A 108 1.35 11.00 -4.47
C VAL A 108 2.07 10.15 -5.50
N GLU A 109 3.31 10.56 -5.86
CA GLU A 109 4.08 9.94 -6.93
C GLU A 109 4.59 8.54 -6.56
N PHE A 110 5.17 8.39 -5.37
CA PHE A 110 5.75 7.12 -4.92
C PHE A 110 4.82 6.41 -3.94
N LYS A 111 4.43 5.18 -4.25
CA LYS A 111 3.51 4.39 -3.42
C LYS A 111 4.09 3.01 -3.17
N LEU A 112 4.00 2.53 -1.93
CA LEU A 112 4.43 1.19 -1.53
C LEU A 112 3.34 0.50 -0.71
N CYS A 113 3.04 -0.74 -1.06
CA CYS A 113 2.14 -1.61 -0.30
C CYS A 113 2.92 -2.79 0.28
N CYS A 114 2.82 -3.00 1.59
CA CYS A 114 3.46 -4.13 2.27
C CYS A 114 2.41 -4.96 3.01
N THR A 115 2.36 -6.26 2.75
CA THR A 115 1.49 -7.20 3.46
C THR A 115 2.02 -8.63 3.36
N ALA A 116 1.71 -9.46 4.34
CA ALA A 116 1.91 -10.91 4.27
C ALA A 116 0.79 -11.60 3.46
N THR A 117 -0.36 -10.97 3.33
CA THR A 117 -1.57 -11.57 2.74
C THR A 117 -2.17 -10.64 1.67
N PRO A 118 -1.51 -10.50 0.50
CA PRO A 118 -1.96 -9.57 -0.55
C PRO A 118 -3.31 -9.98 -1.18
N SER A 119 -3.62 -11.28 -1.20
CA SER A 119 -4.86 -11.84 -1.75
C SER A 119 -5.32 -13.06 -0.95
N PRO A 120 -5.77 -12.87 0.31
CA PRO A 120 -6.05 -13.99 1.21
C PRO A 120 -7.21 -14.87 0.75
N ASN A 121 -8.15 -14.35 -0.01
CA ASN A 121 -9.34 -15.11 -0.44
C ASN A 121 -9.33 -15.40 -1.95
N ASP A 122 -8.95 -14.43 -2.78
CA ASP A 122 -9.05 -14.53 -4.23
C ASP A 122 -8.04 -13.60 -4.92
N TYR A 123 -7.50 -14.01 -6.06
CA TYR A 123 -6.59 -13.20 -6.87
C TYR A 123 -7.20 -11.88 -7.36
N THR A 124 -8.52 -11.73 -7.38
CA THR A 124 -9.18 -10.46 -7.71
C THR A 124 -8.88 -9.35 -6.71
N GLU A 125 -8.47 -9.69 -5.48
CA GLU A 125 -8.08 -8.73 -4.45
C GLU A 125 -6.77 -7.99 -4.81
N LEU A 126 -5.90 -8.60 -5.62
CA LEU A 126 -4.69 -7.93 -6.15
C LEU A 126 -5.03 -6.69 -6.99
N GLY A 127 -6.21 -6.65 -7.60
CA GLY A 127 -6.68 -5.48 -8.32
C GLY A 127 -6.80 -4.23 -7.45
N ASN A 128 -7.07 -4.38 -6.16
CA ASN A 128 -7.12 -3.25 -5.22
C ASN A 128 -5.73 -2.64 -4.98
N HIS A 129 -4.70 -3.49 -4.89
CA HIS A 129 -3.32 -3.04 -4.76
C HIS A 129 -2.83 -2.39 -6.06
N ALA A 130 -3.09 -3.03 -7.22
CA ALA A 130 -2.72 -2.49 -8.52
C ALA A 130 -3.36 -1.12 -8.78
N GLU A 131 -4.63 -0.96 -8.42
CA GLU A 131 -5.36 0.30 -8.54
C GLU A 131 -4.78 1.39 -7.62
N PHE A 132 -4.52 1.07 -6.35
CA PHE A 132 -3.88 2.00 -5.42
C PHE A 132 -2.49 2.44 -5.89
N LEU A 133 -1.69 1.51 -6.39
CA LEU A 133 -0.35 1.78 -6.92
C LEU A 133 -0.36 2.50 -8.28
N GLY A 134 -1.52 2.66 -8.92
CA GLY A 134 -1.64 3.29 -10.24
C GLY A 134 -1.15 2.43 -11.41
N VAL A 135 -1.04 1.11 -11.21
CA VAL A 135 -0.58 0.16 -12.24
C VAL A 135 -1.68 -0.14 -13.26
N MET A 136 -2.88 -0.46 -12.76
CA MET A 136 -4.04 -0.81 -13.58
C MET A 136 -5.30 -0.72 -12.71
N SER A 137 -6.40 -0.23 -13.24
CA SER A 137 -7.67 -0.27 -12.51
C SER A 137 -8.13 -1.70 -12.27
N ARG A 138 -8.84 -1.92 -11.16
CA ARG A 138 -9.41 -3.23 -10.86
C ARG A 138 -10.35 -3.71 -11.98
N THR A 139 -11.12 -2.82 -12.56
CA THR A 139 -12.04 -3.14 -13.67
C THR A 139 -11.29 -3.63 -14.91
N GLU A 140 -10.20 -2.97 -15.29
CA GLU A 140 -9.35 -3.39 -16.42
C GLU A 140 -8.69 -4.74 -16.14
N MET A 141 -8.18 -4.97 -14.93
CA MET A 141 -7.61 -6.26 -14.54
C MET A 141 -8.62 -7.38 -14.68
N LEU A 142 -9.84 -7.17 -14.17
CA LEU A 142 -10.92 -8.17 -14.29
C LEU A 142 -11.30 -8.44 -15.74
N ALA A 143 -11.45 -7.42 -16.55
CA ALA A 143 -11.78 -7.56 -17.97
C ALA A 143 -10.68 -8.31 -18.75
N THR A 144 -9.42 -8.04 -18.42
CA THR A 144 -8.27 -8.62 -19.10
C THR A 144 -8.08 -10.09 -18.73
N PHE A 145 -8.01 -10.41 -17.45
CA PHE A 145 -7.53 -11.71 -16.97
C PHE A 145 -8.62 -12.65 -16.44
N PHE A 146 -9.82 -12.13 -16.13
CA PHE A 146 -10.87 -12.89 -15.47
C PHE A 146 -12.12 -13.02 -16.32
N VAL A 147 -12.97 -13.98 -15.98
CA VAL A 147 -14.28 -14.22 -16.55
C VAL A 147 -15.26 -14.53 -15.41
N HIS A 148 -16.53 -14.18 -15.61
CA HIS A 148 -17.57 -14.59 -14.67
C HIS A 148 -17.71 -16.11 -14.62
N ASP A 149 -17.86 -16.66 -13.43
CA ASP A 149 -18.11 -18.08 -13.27
C ASP A 149 -19.52 -18.42 -13.74
N GLY A 150 -19.66 -19.36 -14.67
CA GLY A 150 -20.78 -19.60 -15.56
C GLY A 150 -22.19 -19.83 -14.95
N GLY A 151 -22.40 -19.53 -13.68
CA GLY A 151 -23.69 -19.57 -12.97
C GLY A 151 -23.88 -18.45 -11.97
N ASN A 152 -22.85 -17.65 -11.72
CA ASN A 152 -22.90 -16.58 -10.72
C ASN A 152 -22.09 -15.36 -11.18
N THR A 153 -22.79 -14.30 -11.57
CA THR A 153 -22.19 -13.05 -12.04
C THR A 153 -21.40 -12.29 -10.98
N SER A 154 -21.50 -12.67 -9.71
CA SER A 154 -20.72 -12.09 -8.62
C SER A 154 -19.37 -12.77 -8.39
N LYS A 155 -19.14 -13.95 -8.99
CA LYS A 155 -17.88 -14.69 -8.85
C LYS A 155 -17.03 -14.56 -10.10
N TRP A 156 -15.76 -14.25 -9.90
CA TRP A 156 -14.76 -14.13 -10.94
C TRP A 156 -13.80 -15.31 -10.90
N ARG A 157 -13.43 -15.81 -12.07
CA ARG A 157 -12.45 -16.88 -12.22
C ARG A 157 -11.37 -16.45 -13.20
N LEU A 158 -10.13 -16.70 -12.87
CA LEU A 158 -8.99 -16.45 -13.75
C LEU A 158 -9.13 -17.31 -15.03
N LYS A 159 -9.02 -16.69 -16.19
CA LYS A 159 -9.04 -17.38 -17.49
C LYS A 159 -7.86 -18.34 -17.58
N GLY A 160 -8.09 -19.59 -17.94
CA GLY A 160 -7.04 -20.60 -17.96
C GLY A 160 -5.86 -20.24 -18.88
N HIS A 161 -6.14 -19.70 -20.07
CA HIS A 161 -5.12 -19.24 -21.01
C HIS A 161 -4.40 -17.97 -20.56
N ALA A 162 -5.01 -17.13 -19.71
CA ALA A 162 -4.42 -15.90 -19.22
C ALA A 162 -3.57 -16.08 -17.95
N LYS A 163 -3.50 -17.28 -17.38
CA LYS A 163 -2.82 -17.53 -16.10
C LYS A 163 -1.35 -17.09 -16.13
N LYS A 164 -0.62 -17.46 -17.19
CA LYS A 164 0.80 -17.10 -17.34
C LYS A 164 0.98 -15.59 -17.44
N ASP A 165 0.17 -14.94 -18.26
CA ASP A 165 0.26 -13.48 -18.48
C ASP A 165 -0.15 -12.70 -17.23
N PHE A 166 -1.14 -13.18 -16.48
CA PHE A 166 -1.53 -12.60 -15.20
C PHE A 166 -0.38 -12.60 -14.19
N PHE A 167 0.30 -13.75 -14.00
CA PHE A 167 1.42 -13.80 -13.06
C PHE A 167 2.66 -13.04 -13.56
N ALA A 168 2.89 -12.97 -14.86
CA ALA A 168 3.92 -12.13 -15.43
C ALA A 168 3.62 -10.64 -15.19
N TRP A 169 2.36 -10.22 -15.34
CA TRP A 169 1.91 -8.89 -15.00
C TRP A 169 2.09 -8.60 -13.50
N VAL A 170 1.67 -9.50 -12.61
CA VAL A 170 1.89 -9.33 -11.15
C VAL A 170 3.38 -9.17 -10.85
N ALA A 171 4.25 -10.00 -11.42
CA ALA A 171 5.70 -9.94 -11.19
C ALA A 171 6.35 -8.66 -11.72
N SER A 172 5.70 -7.91 -12.61
CA SER A 172 6.22 -6.64 -13.13
C SER A 172 6.13 -5.47 -12.13
N TRP A 173 5.30 -5.58 -11.10
CA TRP A 173 5.07 -4.52 -10.11
C TRP A 173 5.06 -5.00 -8.65
N ALA A 174 5.03 -6.30 -8.40
CA ALA A 174 5.02 -6.88 -7.07
C ALA A 174 6.22 -7.81 -6.86
N CYS A 175 6.75 -7.81 -5.64
CA CYS A 175 7.83 -8.70 -5.23
C CYS A 175 7.33 -9.62 -4.10
N CYS A 176 7.56 -10.91 -4.24
CA CYS A 176 7.31 -11.91 -3.21
C CYS A 176 8.66 -12.39 -2.65
N MET A 177 8.85 -12.21 -1.35
CA MET A 177 10.03 -12.66 -0.61
C MET A 177 9.63 -13.60 0.51
#